data_ff6d4e6aa432bd7a53b6882b54f79323
#
_entry.id   ff6d4e6aa432bd7a53b6882b54f79323
#
_cell.length_a   1.000
_cell.length_b   1.000
_cell.length_c   1.000
_cell.angle_alpha   90.00
_cell.angle_beta   90.00
_cell.angle_gamma   90.00
#
_symmetry.space_group_name_H-M   'P 1'
#
loop_
_entity.id
_entity.type
_entity.pdbx_description
1 polymer ?
#
loop_
_entity_poly.entity_id
_entity_poly.type
_entity_poly.pdbx_seq_one_letter_code
_entity_poly.pdbx_strand_id
1 'polypeptide(L)'
;IGQECDSTMKRGVYRHFKGNLYQLLDVARHSETGEKMVIYRALYGERGLWVRPAAMWDEVIERDGRQYRRFTYVADDEATARKLLDANGFS
;
A
#
# COMPACT_ATOMS: atom_id res chain seq x y z
N ILE A 1 1.75 -13.95 19.64
CA ILE A 1 3.03 -13.99 19.14
C ILE A 1 3.08 -14.22 17.67
N GLY A 2 3.83 -13.90 16.89
CA GLY A 2 3.81 -14.15 15.47
C GLY A 2 2.87 -13.28 14.71
N GLN A 3 1.93 -12.69 15.36
CA GLN A 3 0.97 -11.84 14.68
C GLN A 3 1.56 -10.47 14.39
N GLU A 4 2.76 -10.25 14.79
CA GLU A 4 3.42 -8.97 14.55
C GLU A 4 3.52 -8.66 13.08
N CYS A 5 3.59 -9.69 12.26
CA CYS A 5 3.70 -9.44 10.83
C CYS A 5 2.49 -8.72 10.27
N ASP A 6 1.36 -8.80 10.96
CA ASP A 6 0.16 -8.10 10.50
C ASP A 6 0.22 -6.61 10.80
N SER A 7 1.03 -6.21 11.77
CA SER A 7 1.09 -4.81 12.15
C SER A 7 1.68 -3.94 11.06
N THR A 8 2.39 -4.53 10.09
CA THR A 8 2.93 -3.76 8.99
C THR A 8 1.90 -3.51 7.89
N MET A 9 0.76 -4.19 7.96
CA MET A 9 -0.30 -4.04 6.97
C MET A 9 -1.40 -3.15 7.51
N LYS A 10 -1.03 -1.94 7.85
CA LYS A 10 -1.96 -0.99 8.41
C LYS A 10 -2.92 -0.49 7.34
N ARG A 11 -4.19 -0.44 7.65
CA ARG A 11 -5.18 0.13 6.75
C ARG A 11 -4.93 1.61 6.58
N GLY A 12 -5.15 2.10 5.37
CA GLY A 12 -4.94 3.50 5.11
C GLY A 12 -4.47 3.72 3.70
N VAL A 13 -3.92 4.90 3.45
CA VAL A 13 -3.50 5.31 2.12
C VAL A 13 -2.00 5.13 2.01
N TYR A 14 -1.59 4.48 0.92
CA TYR A 14 -0.18 4.24 0.62
C TYR A 14 0.18 4.90 -0.70
N ARG A 15 1.43 5.30 -0.81
CA ARG A 15 1.96 5.87 -2.04
C ARG A 15 2.86 4.85 -2.71
N HIS A 16 2.56 4.52 -3.96
CA HIS A 16 3.41 3.65 -4.76
C HIS A 16 4.68 4.41 -5.11
N PHE A 17 5.80 3.68 -5.26
CA PHE A 17 7.07 4.35 -5.54
C PHE A 17 7.04 5.15 -6.84
N LYS A 18 6.09 4.85 -7.72
CA LYS A 18 5.91 5.62 -8.95
C LYS A 18 5.01 6.84 -8.78
N GLY A 19 4.47 7.06 -7.59
CA GLY A 19 3.73 8.26 -7.27
C GLY A 19 2.23 8.12 -7.10
N ASN A 20 1.66 7.00 -7.54
CA ASN A 20 0.22 6.82 -7.43
C ASN A 20 -0.20 6.46 -6.01
N LEU A 21 -1.42 6.83 -5.66
CA LEU A 21 -1.96 6.55 -4.34
C LEU A 21 -2.89 5.35 -4.40
N TYR A 22 -2.85 4.55 -3.34
CA TYR A 22 -3.71 3.38 -3.19
C TYR A 22 -4.19 3.32 -1.75
N GLN A 23 -5.40 2.82 -1.56
CA GLN A 23 -5.96 2.65 -0.23
C GLN A 23 -6.01 1.17 0.11
N LEU A 24 -5.33 0.80 1.18
CA LEU A 24 -5.36 -0.58 1.68
C LEU A 24 -6.64 -0.74 2.51
N LEU A 25 -7.52 -1.61 2.07
CA LEU A 25 -8.82 -1.79 2.70
C LEU A 25 -8.81 -2.90 3.73
N ASP A 26 -8.14 -4.00 3.41
CA ASP A 26 -8.14 -5.14 4.31
C ASP A 26 -7.06 -6.12 3.89
N VAL A 27 -6.84 -7.10 4.75
CA VAL A 27 -5.94 -8.21 4.45
C VAL A 27 -6.74 -9.49 4.65
N ALA A 28 -6.70 -10.36 3.65
CA ALA A 28 -7.43 -11.62 3.69
C ALA A 28 -6.49 -12.75 3.33
N ARG A 29 -6.98 -13.98 3.40
CA ARG A 29 -6.18 -15.12 3.02
C ARG A 29 -6.71 -15.72 1.73
N HIS A 30 -5.79 -16.18 0.91
CA HIS A 30 -6.15 -16.90 -0.31
C HIS A 30 -6.83 -18.19 0.10
N SER A 31 -7.97 -18.48 -0.51
CA SER A 31 -8.79 -19.62 -0.06
C SER A 31 -8.12 -20.95 -0.29
N GLU A 32 -7.21 -21.04 -1.25
CA GLU A 32 -6.55 -22.31 -1.59
C GLU A 32 -5.18 -22.46 -0.99
N THR A 33 -4.41 -21.39 -0.95
CA THR A 33 -3.03 -21.44 -0.48
C THR A 33 -2.85 -20.96 0.96
N GLY A 34 -3.82 -20.21 1.47
CA GLY A 34 -3.69 -19.58 2.78
C GLY A 34 -2.77 -18.39 2.80
N GLU A 35 -2.28 -17.98 1.66
CA GLU A 35 -1.38 -16.84 1.57
C GLU A 35 -2.11 -15.54 1.90
N LYS A 36 -1.44 -14.65 2.60
CA LYS A 36 -2.03 -13.35 2.91
C LYS A 36 -2.12 -12.49 1.67
N MET A 37 -3.29 -11.91 1.45
CA MET A 37 -3.55 -11.06 0.30
C MET A 37 -4.02 -9.70 0.75
N VAL A 38 -3.51 -8.66 0.13
CA VAL A 38 -3.92 -7.28 0.42
C VAL A 38 -5.03 -6.88 -0.54
N ILE A 39 -6.13 -6.39 0.01
CA ILE A 39 -7.23 -5.86 -0.77
C ILE A 39 -7.09 -4.34 -0.78
N TYR A 40 -6.95 -3.77 -1.95
CA TYR A 40 -6.70 -2.34 -2.02
C TYR A 40 -7.47 -1.72 -3.18
N ARG A 41 -7.62 -0.41 -3.11
CA ARG A 41 -8.32 0.36 -4.14
C ARG A 41 -7.37 1.40 -4.71
N ALA A 42 -7.33 1.48 -6.03
CA ALA A 42 -6.58 2.56 -6.67
C ALA A 42 -7.32 3.87 -6.44
N LEU A 43 -6.61 4.91 -6.06
CA LEU A 43 -7.21 6.22 -5.81
C LEU A 43 -7.05 7.12 -7.01
N TYR A 44 -7.11 6.53 -8.18
CA TYR A 44 -7.04 7.24 -9.45
C TYR A 44 -7.77 6.41 -10.50
N GLY A 45 -8.02 7.02 -11.65
CA GLY A 45 -8.70 6.32 -12.73
C GLY A 45 -10.08 5.86 -12.32
N GLU A 46 -10.37 4.62 -12.58
CA GLU A 46 -11.70 4.05 -12.29
C GLU A 46 -11.86 3.63 -10.84
N ARG A 47 -10.80 3.74 -10.05
CA ARG A 47 -10.84 3.41 -8.63
C ARG A 47 -11.29 1.98 -8.36
N GLY A 48 -10.80 1.06 -9.17
CA GLY A 48 -11.16 -0.34 -9.04
C GLY A 48 -10.52 -1.02 -7.85
N LEU A 49 -11.11 -2.13 -7.44
CA LEU A 49 -10.57 -2.93 -6.35
C LEU A 49 -9.61 -3.97 -6.92
N TRP A 50 -8.52 -4.19 -6.20
CA TRP A 50 -7.49 -5.13 -6.62
C TRP A 50 -7.02 -5.96 -5.44
N VAL A 51 -6.40 -7.08 -5.74
CA VAL A 51 -5.83 -7.97 -4.75
C VAL A 51 -4.38 -8.25 -5.13
N ARG A 52 -3.49 -8.27 -4.14
CA ARG A 52 -2.07 -8.52 -4.37
C ARG A 52 -1.51 -9.29 -3.18
N PRO A 53 -0.58 -10.22 -3.41
CA PRO A 53 0.05 -10.91 -2.27
C PRO A 53 0.68 -9.91 -1.32
N ALA A 54 0.50 -10.15 -0.03
CA ALA A 54 1.02 -9.24 0.98
C ALA A 54 2.54 -9.10 0.88
N ALA A 55 3.22 -10.18 0.52
CA ALA A 55 4.67 -10.14 0.37
C ALA A 55 5.10 -9.14 -0.70
N MET A 56 4.32 -9.00 -1.74
CA MET A 56 4.63 -8.03 -2.78
C MET A 56 4.27 -6.61 -2.39
N TRP A 57 3.35 -6.46 -1.46
CA TRP A 57 2.98 -5.14 -0.98
C TRP A 57 4.12 -4.49 -0.20
N ASP A 58 4.81 -5.31 0.59
CA ASP A 58 5.87 -4.81 1.46
C ASP A 58 7.25 -4.98 0.83
N GLU A 59 7.31 -5.16 -0.46
CA GLU A 59 8.55 -5.42 -1.18
C GLU A 59 9.41 -4.18 -1.27
N VAL A 60 10.73 -4.39 -1.17
CA VAL A 60 11.71 -3.33 -1.40
C VAL A 60 12.27 -3.49 -2.80
N ILE A 61 12.27 -2.41 -3.56
CA ILE A 61 12.72 -2.39 -4.94
C ILE A 61 14.02 -1.60 -5.03
N GLU A 62 14.98 -2.13 -5.77
CA GLU A 62 16.24 -1.44 -5.98
C GLU A 62 16.28 -0.87 -7.39
N ARG A 63 16.52 0.45 -7.49
CA ARG A 63 16.65 1.13 -8.78
C ARG A 63 17.71 2.21 -8.66
N ASP A 64 18.60 2.25 -9.63
CA ASP A 64 19.63 3.29 -9.72
C ASP A 64 20.46 3.39 -8.45
N GLY A 65 20.73 2.25 -7.83
CA GLY A 65 21.54 2.20 -6.62
C GLY A 65 20.81 2.61 -5.37
N ARG A 66 19.51 2.81 -5.45
CA ARG A 66 18.70 3.20 -4.31
C ARG A 66 17.63 2.15 -4.05
N GLN A 67 17.24 2.05 -2.78
CA GLN A 67 16.20 1.13 -2.37
C GLN A 67 14.93 1.91 -2.06
N TYR A 68 13.81 1.40 -2.59
CA TYR A 68 12.50 2.01 -2.39
C TYR A 68 11.54 0.94 -1.91
N ARG A 69 10.65 1.32 -0.99
CA ARG A 69 9.52 0.47 -0.69
C ARG A 69 8.50 0.61 -1.82
N ARG A 70 7.95 -0.51 -2.26
CA ARG A 70 6.94 -0.46 -3.32
C ARG A 70 5.76 0.42 -2.91
N PHE A 71 5.35 0.31 -1.64
CA PHE A 71 4.28 1.13 -1.10
C PHE A 71 4.73 1.71 0.22
N THR A 72 4.46 2.99 0.41
CA THR A 72 4.81 3.70 1.64
C THR A 72 3.54 4.27 2.25
N TYR A 73 3.34 4.00 3.54
CA TYR A 73 2.18 4.52 4.25
C TYR A 73 2.22 6.05 4.28
N VAL A 74 1.07 6.67 4.01
CA VAL A 74 0.97 8.13 4.02
C VAL A 74 0.05 8.61 5.12
N ALA A 75 -1.18 8.13 5.15
CA ALA A 75 -2.17 8.62 6.10
C ALA A 75 -3.31 7.62 6.22
N ASP A 76 -4.21 7.88 7.16
CA ASP A 76 -5.32 6.96 7.40
C ASP A 76 -6.41 7.07 6.34
N ASP A 77 -6.56 8.25 5.71
CA ASP A 77 -7.60 8.43 4.70
C ASP A 77 -7.06 9.25 3.54
N GLU A 78 -7.84 9.24 2.45
CA GLU A 78 -7.41 9.88 1.22
C GLU A 78 -7.28 11.39 1.37
N ALA A 79 -8.22 12.01 2.05
CA ALA A 79 -8.20 13.48 2.20
C ALA A 79 -6.95 13.92 2.93
N THR A 80 -6.62 13.24 4.02
CA THR A 80 -5.42 13.57 4.78
C THR A 80 -4.16 13.29 3.96
N ALA A 81 -4.16 12.19 3.23
CA ALA A 81 -3.00 11.84 2.42
C ALA A 81 -2.73 12.90 1.36
N ARG A 82 -3.77 13.37 0.68
CA ARG A 82 -3.59 14.38 -0.35
C ARG A 82 -3.11 15.69 0.24
N LYS A 83 -3.59 16.02 1.42
CA LYS A 83 -3.14 17.20 2.12
C LYS A 83 -1.66 17.14 2.45
N LEU A 84 -1.23 16.01 2.98
CA LEU A 84 0.18 15.83 3.35
C LEU A 84 1.09 15.89 2.14
N LEU A 85 0.70 15.23 1.06
CA LEU A 85 1.50 15.23 -0.14
C LEU A 85 1.58 16.61 -0.76
N ASP A 86 0.47 17.34 -0.73
CA ASP A 86 0.43 18.69 -1.25
C ASP A 86 1.33 19.61 -0.44
N ALA A 87 1.24 19.50 0.89
CA ALA A 87 2.03 20.34 1.77
C ALA A 87 3.52 20.09 1.63
N ASN A 88 3.91 18.86 1.25
CA ASN A 88 5.31 18.49 1.07
C ASN A 88 5.80 18.61 -0.36
N GLY A 89 4.97 19.11 -1.24
CA GLY A 89 5.40 19.34 -2.61
C GLY A 89 5.40 18.11 -3.50
N PHE A 90 4.83 17.02 -3.06
CA PHE A 90 4.67 15.85 -3.91
C PHE A 90 3.54 16.08 -4.88
N SER A 91 3.69 15.65 -6.09
CA SER A 91 2.63 15.83 -7.06
C SER A 91 2.47 14.64 -7.95
#